data_2aee1358d1eb54870bdc5a98b8b834ec
#
_entry.id   2aee1358d1eb54870bdc5a98b8b834ec
#
_cell.length_a   1.000
_cell.length_b   1.000
_cell.length_c   1.000
_cell.angle_alpha   90.00
_cell.angle_beta   90.00
_cell.angle_gamma   90.00
#
_symmetry.space_group_name_H-M   'P 1'
#
loop_
_entity.id
_entity.type
_entity.pdbx_description
1 polymer ?
#
loop_
_entity_poly.entity_id
_entity_poly.type
_entity_poly.pdbx_seq_one_letter_code
_entity_poly.pdbx_strand_id
1 'polypeptide(L)'
;MAIWKFIAEHDNGVTNFHFEIAADLITEEELELLNTLRPGLVQLEIGVQSTNLQTIEAIHRKMDFGKVTEIVNRIAKGRNIHQHLDLIAGLPYEDYASFRRSFADVYALRPQQLQLGFLKVLRGSFMYEHTKEYDCHYQEREPYEVLYTKWLPYDDVLKLKDVEEMVEVYYNSGQFVHTLPMIERLYENPFDFFQELGDFYRAKGYSEAAHNRIQRYEILLEFFTGRKTAGRSILPSDDGA
;
A
#
# COMPACT_ATOMS: atom_id res chain seq x y z
N MET A 1 24.09 -10.96 -3.15
CA MET A 1 24.89 -11.10 -4.42
C MET A 1 24.91 -12.50 -5.01
N ALA A 2 25.29 -13.59 -4.30
CA ALA A 2 25.42 -14.94 -4.91
C ALA A 2 24.12 -15.48 -5.51
N ILE A 3 22.98 -15.30 -4.82
CA ILE A 3 21.66 -15.76 -5.29
C ILE A 3 21.23 -15.02 -6.58
N TRP A 4 21.45 -13.72 -6.68
CA TRP A 4 21.10 -12.94 -7.87
C TRP A 4 21.91 -13.37 -9.11
N LYS A 5 23.22 -13.61 -8.94
CA LYS A 5 24.08 -14.13 -10.03
C LYS A 5 23.62 -15.50 -10.49
N PHE A 6 23.31 -16.41 -9.55
CA PHE A 6 22.82 -17.74 -9.87
C PHE A 6 21.51 -17.69 -10.68
N ILE A 7 20.54 -16.85 -10.25
CA ILE A 7 19.28 -16.68 -10.96
C ILE A 7 19.50 -16.12 -12.36
N ALA A 8 20.38 -15.10 -12.50
CA ALA A 8 20.71 -14.51 -13.80
C ALA A 8 21.34 -15.52 -14.77
N GLU A 9 22.26 -16.36 -14.28
CA GLU A 9 22.98 -17.36 -15.06
C GLU A 9 22.13 -18.57 -15.45
N HIS A 10 21.07 -18.87 -14.69
CA HIS A 10 20.21 -20.03 -14.86
C HIS A 10 18.77 -19.66 -15.26
N ASP A 11 18.56 -18.47 -15.80
CA ASP A 11 17.23 -18.06 -16.29
C ASP A 11 16.78 -18.94 -17.45
N ASN A 12 15.66 -19.62 -17.27
CA ASN A 12 15.05 -20.48 -18.29
C ASN A 12 14.00 -19.78 -19.16
N GLY A 13 13.84 -18.46 -19.01
CA GLY A 13 12.89 -17.63 -19.75
C GLY A 13 11.43 -17.75 -19.31
N VAL A 14 11.10 -18.62 -18.35
CA VAL A 14 9.71 -18.91 -17.91
C VAL A 14 9.51 -18.66 -16.43
N THR A 15 10.48 -19.06 -15.57
CA THR A 15 10.38 -18.95 -14.12
C THR A 15 10.33 -17.48 -13.68
N ASN A 16 9.46 -17.17 -12.73
CA ASN A 16 9.44 -15.93 -11.97
C ASN A 16 9.81 -16.26 -10.51
N PHE A 17 10.64 -15.41 -9.92
CA PHE A 17 11.02 -15.51 -8.51
C PHE A 17 10.45 -14.34 -7.74
N HIS A 18 9.74 -14.63 -6.65
CA HIS A 18 9.22 -13.64 -5.72
C HIS A 18 10.06 -13.65 -4.44
N PHE A 19 10.61 -12.49 -4.06
CA PHE A 19 11.43 -12.33 -2.87
C PHE A 19 10.86 -11.22 -1.98
N GLU A 20 10.74 -11.53 -0.70
CA GLU A 20 10.60 -10.52 0.35
C GLU A 20 11.99 -10.02 0.73
N ILE A 21 12.18 -8.70 0.73
CA ILE A 21 13.49 -8.07 0.94
C ILE A 21 13.41 -6.85 1.86
N ALA A 22 14.54 -6.55 2.51
CA ALA A 22 14.81 -5.25 3.12
C ALA A 22 15.56 -4.38 2.11
N ALA A 23 14.85 -3.47 1.43
CA ALA A 23 15.41 -2.72 0.31
C ALA A 23 16.58 -1.81 0.72
N ASP A 24 16.59 -1.30 1.95
CA ASP A 24 17.67 -0.48 2.49
C ASP A 24 19.00 -1.25 2.71
N LEU A 25 18.98 -2.58 2.58
CA LEU A 25 20.16 -3.43 2.65
C LEU A 25 20.75 -3.78 1.28
N ILE A 26 20.06 -3.46 0.19
CA ILE A 26 20.55 -3.73 -1.17
C ILE A 26 21.83 -2.90 -1.42
N THR A 27 22.88 -3.59 -1.89
CA THR A 27 24.15 -2.97 -2.27
C THR A 27 24.09 -2.42 -3.69
N GLU A 28 25.04 -1.54 -4.03
CA GLU A 28 25.14 -0.96 -5.38
C GLU A 28 25.32 -2.07 -6.45
N GLU A 29 26.20 -3.02 -6.19
CA GLU A 29 26.45 -4.14 -7.10
C GLU A 29 25.19 -5.02 -7.32
N GLU A 30 24.37 -5.22 -6.28
CA GLU A 30 23.12 -5.97 -6.38
C GLU A 30 22.10 -5.20 -7.20
N LEU A 31 22.00 -3.89 -6.99
CA LEU A 31 21.08 -3.03 -7.72
C LEU A 31 21.44 -2.96 -9.23
N GLU A 32 22.72 -2.83 -9.55
CA GLU A 32 23.18 -2.89 -10.93
C GLU A 32 22.80 -4.21 -11.60
N LEU A 33 23.06 -5.34 -10.93
CA LEU A 33 22.69 -6.66 -11.44
C LEU A 33 21.17 -6.82 -11.61
N LEU A 34 20.39 -6.43 -10.62
CA LEU A 34 18.92 -6.50 -10.65
C LEU A 34 18.36 -5.75 -11.86
N ASN A 35 18.91 -4.58 -12.19
CA ASN A 35 18.47 -3.78 -13.34
C ASN A 35 18.84 -4.40 -14.71
N THR A 36 19.70 -5.42 -14.75
CA THR A 36 20.04 -6.16 -15.99
C THR A 36 19.19 -7.42 -16.20
N LEU A 37 18.41 -7.84 -15.20
CA LEU A 37 17.62 -9.06 -15.28
C LEU A 37 16.49 -8.93 -16.32
N ARG A 38 16.09 -10.07 -16.88
CA ARG A 38 14.95 -10.14 -17.79
C ARG A 38 13.68 -9.62 -17.11
N PRO A 39 12.84 -8.81 -17.80
CA PRO A 39 11.53 -8.43 -17.29
C PRO A 39 10.69 -9.65 -16.87
N GLY A 40 10.14 -9.61 -15.66
CA GLY A 40 9.34 -10.68 -15.09
C GLY A 40 10.13 -11.85 -14.52
N LEU A 41 11.48 -11.81 -14.46
CA LEU A 41 12.27 -12.83 -13.79
C LEU A 41 12.18 -12.73 -12.27
N VAL A 42 12.21 -11.49 -11.75
CA VAL A 42 12.17 -11.20 -10.32
C VAL A 42 11.02 -10.23 -10.00
N GLN A 43 10.35 -10.53 -8.91
CA GLN A 43 9.39 -9.65 -8.23
C GLN A 43 9.89 -9.43 -6.80
N LEU A 44 9.84 -8.20 -6.33
CA LEU A 44 10.29 -7.83 -5.00
C LEU A 44 9.13 -7.32 -4.16
N GLU A 45 8.95 -7.95 -3.00
CA GLU A 45 8.07 -7.50 -1.92
C GLU A 45 8.92 -6.78 -0.88
N ILE A 46 8.56 -5.53 -0.62
CA ILE A 46 9.32 -4.60 0.23
C ILE A 46 8.41 -4.18 1.37
N GLY A 47 8.58 -4.81 2.51
CA GLY A 47 7.81 -4.50 3.71
C GLY A 47 8.26 -3.17 4.31
N VAL A 48 7.58 -2.07 4.02
CA VAL A 48 7.79 -0.77 4.69
C VAL A 48 7.15 -0.79 6.07
N GLN A 49 5.97 -1.35 6.19
CA GLN A 49 5.12 -1.48 7.38
C GLN A 49 4.52 -0.14 7.84
N SER A 50 5.34 0.88 8.05
CA SER A 50 4.99 2.26 8.43
C SER A 50 6.16 3.20 8.10
N THR A 51 5.89 4.48 7.91
CA THR A 51 6.93 5.54 7.85
C THR A 51 7.05 6.31 9.17
N ASN A 52 6.23 5.98 10.17
CA ASN A 52 6.32 6.55 11.52
C ASN A 52 7.50 5.93 12.28
N LEU A 53 8.51 6.74 12.57
CA LEU A 53 9.73 6.28 13.24
C LEU A 53 9.46 5.65 14.61
N GLN A 54 8.49 6.18 15.38
CA GLN A 54 8.13 5.62 16.68
C GLN A 54 7.50 4.22 16.54
N THR A 55 6.69 4.02 15.51
CA THR A 55 6.11 2.72 15.16
C THR A 55 7.20 1.72 14.78
N ILE A 56 8.11 2.13 13.88
CA ILE A 56 9.22 1.28 13.42
C ILE A 56 10.12 0.86 14.58
N GLU A 57 10.44 1.78 15.50
CA GLU A 57 11.21 1.46 16.71
C GLU A 57 10.45 0.50 17.63
N ALA A 58 9.15 0.73 17.85
CA ALA A 58 8.32 -0.08 18.73
C ALA A 58 8.16 -1.53 18.26
N ILE A 59 8.20 -1.78 16.96
CA ILE A 59 8.17 -3.15 16.40
C ILE A 59 9.59 -3.74 16.23
N HIS A 60 10.59 -3.13 16.84
CA HIS A 60 12.00 -3.54 16.80
C HIS A 60 12.57 -3.66 15.38
N ARG A 61 12.08 -2.86 14.45
CA ARG A 61 12.56 -2.82 13.08
C ARG A 61 13.57 -1.68 12.90
N LYS A 62 14.58 -1.93 12.09
CA LYS A 62 15.51 -0.90 11.62
C LYS A 62 15.25 -0.71 10.14
N MET A 63 14.86 0.47 9.75
CA MET A 63 14.60 0.81 8.35
C MET A 63 14.96 2.28 8.11
N ASP A 64 15.73 2.53 7.08
CA ASP A 64 15.96 3.88 6.55
C ASP A 64 15.02 4.10 5.36
N PHE A 65 13.89 4.80 5.59
CA PHE A 65 12.91 5.04 4.54
C PHE A 65 13.47 5.92 3.41
N GLY A 66 14.42 6.81 3.70
CA GLY A 66 15.10 7.59 2.66
C GLY A 66 15.87 6.69 1.70
N LYS A 67 16.60 5.71 2.25
CA LYS A 67 17.32 4.72 1.44
C LYS A 67 16.39 3.75 0.72
N VAL A 68 15.29 3.32 1.35
CA VAL A 68 14.22 2.54 0.67
C VAL A 68 13.70 3.31 -0.53
N THR A 69 13.38 4.60 -0.36
CA THR A 69 12.90 5.48 -1.43
C THR A 69 13.90 5.57 -2.60
N GLU A 70 15.18 5.74 -2.30
CA GLU A 70 16.25 5.77 -3.31
C GLU A 70 16.29 4.46 -4.12
N ILE A 71 16.35 3.32 -3.43
CA ILE A 71 16.46 1.99 -4.05
C ILE A 71 15.22 1.68 -4.90
N VAL A 72 14.01 1.89 -4.35
CA VAL A 72 12.75 1.67 -5.07
C VAL A 72 12.70 2.48 -6.36
N ASN A 73 13.06 3.77 -6.31
CA ASN A 73 13.10 4.63 -7.48
C ASN A 73 14.15 4.20 -8.52
N ARG A 74 15.28 3.67 -8.08
CA ARG A 74 16.34 3.18 -8.98
C ARG A 74 15.95 1.87 -9.65
N ILE A 75 15.29 0.95 -8.93
CA ILE A 75 14.71 -0.28 -9.51
C ILE A 75 13.62 0.07 -10.52
N ALA A 76 12.74 1.03 -10.19
CA ALA A 76 11.66 1.47 -11.08
C ALA A 76 12.17 1.99 -12.44
N LYS A 77 13.36 2.60 -12.49
CA LYS A 77 13.98 3.05 -13.75
C LYS A 77 14.33 1.90 -14.70
N GLY A 78 14.66 0.72 -14.17
CA GLY A 78 14.93 -0.49 -14.95
C GLY A 78 13.71 -1.05 -15.66
N ARG A 79 12.51 -0.81 -15.16
CA ARG A 79 11.20 -1.28 -15.69
C ARG A 79 11.12 -2.79 -15.92
N ASN A 80 11.94 -3.56 -15.21
CA ASN A 80 12.07 -5.01 -15.38
C ASN A 80 11.64 -5.80 -14.15
N ILE A 81 11.49 -5.15 -13.00
CA ILE A 81 11.13 -5.76 -11.72
C ILE A 81 9.80 -5.20 -11.24
N HIS A 82 8.87 -6.09 -10.94
CA HIS A 82 7.63 -5.74 -10.26
C HIS A 82 7.91 -5.48 -8.78
N GLN A 83 7.58 -4.31 -8.30
CA GLN A 83 7.76 -3.90 -6.92
C GLN A 83 6.41 -3.87 -6.20
N HIS A 84 6.35 -4.60 -5.08
CA HIS A 84 5.23 -4.68 -4.18
C HIS A 84 5.66 -4.08 -2.83
N LEU A 85 5.00 -3.02 -2.39
CA LEU A 85 5.29 -2.35 -1.12
C LEU A 85 4.14 -2.56 -0.14
N ASP A 86 4.48 -2.82 1.14
CA ASP A 86 3.51 -3.17 2.17
C ASP A 86 3.45 -2.13 3.29
N LEU A 87 2.23 -1.81 3.72
CA LEU A 87 1.92 -1.11 4.95
C LEU A 87 1.07 -2.01 5.85
N ILE A 88 1.22 -1.88 7.18
CA ILE A 88 0.43 -2.64 8.16
C ILE A 88 -0.31 -1.69 9.09
N ALA A 89 -1.63 -1.75 9.06
CA ALA A 89 -2.50 -1.05 10.00
C ALA A 89 -2.58 -1.78 11.35
N GLY A 90 -2.69 -1.02 12.44
CA GLY A 90 -2.82 -1.57 13.79
C GLY A 90 -1.49 -1.78 14.51
N LEU A 91 -0.38 -1.26 13.99
CA LEU A 91 0.90 -1.25 14.67
C LEU A 91 0.90 -0.27 15.87
N PRO A 92 1.77 -0.49 16.89
CA PRO A 92 1.89 0.43 18.01
C PRO A 92 2.26 1.85 17.58
N TYR A 93 1.71 2.85 18.27
CA TYR A 93 1.95 4.29 18.04
C TYR A 93 1.51 4.81 16.64
N GLU A 94 0.73 4.03 15.89
CA GLU A 94 0.19 4.45 14.61
C GLU A 94 -1.32 4.60 14.68
N ASP A 95 -1.78 5.85 14.74
CA ASP A 95 -3.18 6.23 14.62
C ASP A 95 -3.59 6.39 13.13
N TYR A 96 -4.85 6.65 12.90
CA TYR A 96 -5.39 6.83 11.54
C TYR A 96 -4.68 7.93 10.76
N ALA A 97 -4.36 9.06 11.41
CA ALA A 97 -3.67 10.18 10.76
C ALA A 97 -2.21 9.84 10.42
N SER A 98 -1.53 9.05 11.28
CA SER A 98 -0.20 8.54 11.01
C SER A 98 -0.22 7.55 9.84
N PHE A 99 -1.16 6.61 9.82
CA PHE A 99 -1.31 5.67 8.71
C PHE A 99 -1.59 6.39 7.38
N ARG A 100 -2.45 7.43 7.40
CA ARG A 100 -2.71 8.28 6.23
C ARG A 100 -1.43 8.93 5.69
N ARG A 101 -0.47 9.34 6.56
CA ARG A 101 0.84 9.87 6.13
C ARG A 101 1.71 8.76 5.56
N SER A 102 1.83 7.62 6.25
CA SER A 102 2.58 6.45 5.77
C SER A 102 2.09 5.99 4.39
N PHE A 103 0.77 5.99 4.18
CA PHE A 103 0.17 5.71 2.89
C PHE A 103 0.65 6.69 1.81
N ALA A 104 0.57 8.00 2.07
CA ALA A 104 0.97 9.02 1.10
C ALA A 104 2.46 8.90 0.73
N ASP A 105 3.32 8.65 1.71
CA ASP A 105 4.75 8.48 1.52
C ASP A 105 5.06 7.28 0.60
N VAL A 106 4.43 6.14 0.85
CA VAL A 106 4.66 4.92 0.06
C VAL A 106 3.97 4.98 -1.30
N TYR A 107 2.76 5.55 -1.37
CA TYR A 107 2.04 5.77 -2.62
C TYR A 107 2.81 6.67 -3.60
N ALA A 108 3.54 7.66 -3.08
CA ALA A 108 4.39 8.54 -3.90
C ALA A 108 5.52 7.80 -4.63
N LEU A 109 5.95 6.63 -4.15
CA LEU A 109 6.95 5.78 -4.80
C LEU A 109 6.40 5.04 -6.02
N ARG A 110 5.08 5.05 -6.24
CA ARG A 110 4.41 4.43 -7.40
C ARG A 110 4.77 2.95 -7.59
N PRO A 111 4.69 2.12 -6.55
CA PRO A 111 4.89 0.68 -6.73
C PRO A 111 3.86 0.10 -7.70
N GLN A 112 4.16 -1.03 -8.33
CA GLN A 112 3.17 -1.72 -9.16
C GLN A 112 2.05 -2.32 -8.32
N GLN A 113 2.33 -2.64 -7.06
CA GLN A 113 1.34 -3.09 -6.08
C GLN A 113 1.62 -2.43 -4.73
N LEU A 114 0.58 -1.88 -4.11
CA LEU A 114 0.59 -1.35 -2.75
C LEU A 114 -0.37 -2.18 -1.90
N GLN A 115 0.16 -2.95 -0.97
CA GLN A 115 -0.63 -3.76 -0.05
C GLN A 115 -0.87 -3.02 1.26
N LEU A 116 -2.13 -2.92 1.65
CA LEU A 116 -2.53 -2.50 2.97
C LEU A 116 -2.87 -3.74 3.78
N GLY A 117 -1.94 -4.16 4.65
CA GLY A 117 -2.15 -5.28 5.56
C GLY A 117 -2.73 -4.81 6.89
N PHE A 118 -3.26 -5.76 7.66
CA PHE A 118 -3.69 -5.56 9.04
C PHE A 118 -2.87 -6.47 9.95
N LEU A 119 -2.45 -5.92 11.09
CA LEU A 119 -1.63 -6.65 12.04
C LEU A 119 -2.26 -8.00 12.39
N LYS A 120 -1.51 -9.09 12.22
CA LYS A 120 -1.88 -10.44 12.67
C LYS A 120 -1.09 -10.77 13.93
N VAL A 121 -1.82 -10.98 15.03
CA VAL A 121 -1.24 -11.24 16.35
C VAL A 121 -1.01 -12.74 16.51
N LEU A 122 0.10 -13.22 15.98
CA LEU A 122 0.44 -14.65 15.99
C LEU A 122 1.05 -15.07 17.31
N ARG A 123 0.70 -16.24 17.82
CA ARG A 123 1.26 -16.81 19.06
C ARG A 123 2.77 -16.90 18.99
N GLY A 124 3.46 -16.46 20.05
CA GLY A 124 4.92 -16.41 20.13
C GLY A 124 5.57 -15.24 19.42
N SER A 125 4.81 -14.34 18.80
CA SER A 125 5.32 -13.09 18.27
C SER A 125 5.48 -12.04 19.36
N PHE A 126 6.37 -11.07 19.14
CA PHE A 126 6.52 -9.90 20.02
C PHE A 126 5.17 -9.23 20.30
N MET A 127 4.38 -9.01 19.29
CA MET A 127 3.07 -8.37 19.42
C MET A 127 2.10 -9.17 20.29
N TYR A 128 2.13 -10.49 20.21
CA TYR A 128 1.31 -11.36 21.06
C TYR A 128 1.66 -11.20 22.55
N GLU A 129 2.94 -11.09 22.87
CA GLU A 129 3.42 -10.95 24.24
C GLU A 129 3.13 -9.56 24.83
N HIS A 130 2.98 -8.53 23.97
CA HIS A 130 2.76 -7.13 24.38
C HIS A 130 1.33 -6.64 24.14
N THR A 131 0.37 -7.52 23.85
CA THR A 131 -1.04 -7.14 23.60
C THR A 131 -1.64 -6.30 24.73
N LYS A 132 -1.33 -6.62 25.99
CA LYS A 132 -1.84 -5.88 27.16
C LYS A 132 -1.24 -4.48 27.27
N GLU A 133 0.04 -4.33 26.94
CA GLU A 133 0.74 -3.04 26.97
C GLU A 133 0.19 -2.07 25.92
N TYR A 134 -0.11 -2.60 24.76
CA TYR A 134 -0.60 -1.83 23.61
C TYR A 134 -2.12 -1.79 23.52
N ASP A 135 -2.84 -2.34 24.51
CA ASP A 135 -4.32 -2.50 24.46
C ASP A 135 -4.77 -3.02 23.09
N CYS A 136 -4.05 -4.05 22.61
CA CYS A 136 -4.24 -4.62 21.28
C CYS A 136 -5.23 -5.79 21.36
N HIS A 137 -6.39 -5.59 20.77
CA HIS A 137 -7.43 -6.61 20.68
C HIS A 137 -7.48 -7.14 19.24
N TYR A 138 -7.63 -8.46 19.13
CA TYR A 138 -7.56 -9.16 17.85
C TYR A 138 -8.52 -10.35 17.83
N GLN A 139 -8.79 -10.89 16.66
CA GLN A 139 -9.62 -12.06 16.49
C GLN A 139 -8.94 -13.29 17.11
N GLU A 140 -9.64 -14.03 17.98
CA GLU A 140 -9.11 -15.24 18.62
C GLU A 140 -8.98 -16.44 17.66
N ARG A 141 -9.52 -16.31 16.45
CA ARG A 141 -9.46 -17.29 15.36
C ARG A 141 -8.67 -16.75 14.19
N GLU A 142 -8.18 -17.64 13.36
CA GLU A 142 -7.52 -17.25 12.10
C GLU A 142 -8.40 -16.25 11.31
N PRO A 143 -7.79 -15.20 10.78
CA PRO A 143 -6.34 -14.92 10.64
C PRO A 143 -5.70 -14.19 11.83
N TYR A 144 -6.29 -14.13 13.02
CA TYR A 144 -5.77 -13.43 14.22
C TYR A 144 -5.56 -11.94 14.01
N GLU A 145 -6.39 -11.36 13.19
CA GLU A 145 -6.27 -9.97 12.76
C GLU A 145 -6.70 -9.00 13.85
N VAL A 146 -6.01 -7.86 13.93
CA VAL A 146 -6.31 -6.77 14.86
C VAL A 146 -7.74 -6.26 14.67
N LEU A 147 -8.42 -6.00 15.79
CA LEU A 147 -9.72 -5.36 15.85
C LEU A 147 -9.60 -3.89 16.23
N TYR A 148 -8.78 -3.58 17.23
CA TYR A 148 -8.42 -2.22 17.63
C TYR A 148 -7.18 -2.24 18.52
N THR A 149 -6.55 -1.08 18.65
CA THR A 149 -5.41 -0.86 19.54
C THR A 149 -5.61 0.42 20.34
N LYS A 150 -4.70 0.70 21.26
CA LYS A 150 -4.68 1.96 22.00
C LYS A 150 -4.70 3.22 21.10
N TRP A 151 -4.20 3.13 19.87
CA TRP A 151 -4.06 4.25 18.94
C TRP A 151 -5.07 4.20 17.78
N LEU A 152 -5.53 3.04 17.41
CA LEU A 152 -6.42 2.82 16.26
C LEU A 152 -7.73 2.17 16.73
N PRO A 153 -8.82 2.95 16.89
CA PRO A 153 -10.15 2.45 17.24
C PRO A 153 -10.72 1.51 16.18
N TYR A 154 -11.67 0.68 16.57
CA TYR A 154 -12.31 -0.31 15.70
C TYR A 154 -12.95 0.33 14.44
N ASP A 155 -13.64 1.45 14.61
CA ASP A 155 -14.27 2.15 13.48
C ASP A 155 -13.24 2.64 12.46
N ASP A 156 -12.04 3.00 12.90
CA ASP A 156 -10.96 3.41 12.01
C ASP A 156 -10.33 2.19 11.32
N VAL A 157 -10.24 1.03 11.99
CA VAL A 157 -9.85 -0.22 11.31
C VAL A 157 -10.82 -0.56 10.19
N LEU A 158 -12.14 -0.39 10.40
CA LEU A 158 -13.15 -0.63 9.36
C LEU A 158 -13.00 0.33 8.18
N LYS A 159 -12.74 1.63 8.43
CA LYS A 159 -12.47 2.59 7.35
C LYS A 159 -11.20 2.23 6.56
N LEU A 160 -10.15 1.76 7.24
CA LEU A 160 -8.93 1.33 6.55
C LEU A 160 -9.16 0.09 5.69
N LYS A 161 -10.09 -0.80 6.07
CA LYS A 161 -10.50 -1.93 5.21
C LYS A 161 -11.21 -1.47 3.94
N ASP A 162 -12.03 -0.43 4.02
CA ASP A 162 -12.63 0.14 2.81
C ASP A 162 -11.57 0.80 1.92
N VAL A 163 -10.59 1.48 2.52
CA VAL A 163 -9.46 2.05 1.77
C VAL A 163 -8.65 0.94 1.09
N GLU A 164 -8.36 -0.16 1.79
CA GLU A 164 -7.66 -1.32 1.24
C GLU A 164 -8.41 -1.90 0.04
N GLU A 165 -9.73 -2.13 0.15
CA GLU A 165 -10.57 -2.59 -0.96
C GLU A 165 -10.47 -1.64 -2.17
N MET A 166 -10.55 -0.34 -1.96
CA MET A 166 -10.46 0.65 -3.04
C MET A 166 -9.08 0.68 -3.69
N VAL A 167 -8.01 0.53 -2.93
CA VAL A 167 -6.64 0.41 -3.45
C VAL A 167 -6.51 -0.85 -4.31
N GLU A 168 -7.01 -1.98 -3.85
CA GLU A 168 -6.97 -3.24 -4.61
C GLU A 168 -7.75 -3.13 -5.93
N VAL A 169 -8.96 -2.56 -5.88
CA VAL A 169 -9.84 -2.44 -7.05
C VAL A 169 -9.33 -1.41 -8.06
N TYR A 170 -8.85 -0.26 -7.60
CA TYR A 170 -8.58 0.87 -8.49
C TYR A 170 -7.09 1.09 -8.78
N TYR A 171 -6.21 0.78 -7.85
CA TYR A 171 -4.77 0.92 -8.04
C TYR A 171 -4.12 -0.40 -8.46
N ASN A 172 -4.17 -1.44 -7.62
CA ASN A 172 -3.46 -2.71 -7.83
C ASN A 172 -3.94 -3.48 -9.06
N SER A 173 -5.21 -3.33 -9.43
CA SER A 173 -5.76 -3.97 -10.65
C SER A 173 -5.09 -3.50 -11.95
N GLY A 174 -4.39 -2.36 -11.94
CA GLY A 174 -3.78 -1.77 -13.13
C GLY A 174 -4.78 -1.29 -14.19
N GLN A 175 -6.09 -1.35 -13.92
CA GLN A 175 -7.12 -1.00 -14.92
C GLN A 175 -7.33 0.51 -15.07
N PHE A 176 -6.89 1.31 -14.11
CA PHE A 176 -7.16 2.74 -14.02
C PHE A 176 -5.90 3.63 -14.11
N VAL A 177 -4.83 3.12 -14.72
CA VAL A 177 -3.52 3.78 -14.82
C VAL A 177 -3.54 5.16 -15.47
N HIS A 178 -4.53 5.44 -16.33
CA HIS A 178 -4.72 6.76 -16.96
C HIS A 178 -5.71 7.64 -16.18
N THR A 179 -6.63 7.05 -15.44
CA THR A 179 -7.69 7.75 -14.72
C THR A 179 -7.20 8.26 -13.37
N LEU A 180 -6.47 7.42 -12.61
CA LEU A 180 -5.98 7.77 -11.28
C LEU A 180 -5.14 9.04 -11.25
N PRO A 181 -4.15 9.27 -12.15
CA PRO A 181 -3.35 10.50 -12.14
C PRO A 181 -4.18 11.78 -12.37
N MET A 182 -5.33 11.67 -13.02
CA MET A 182 -6.25 12.82 -13.18
C MET A 182 -7.04 13.08 -11.90
N ILE A 183 -7.50 12.00 -11.24
CA ILE A 183 -8.25 12.08 -9.99
C ILE A 183 -7.37 12.62 -8.86
N GLU A 184 -6.14 12.13 -8.76
CA GLU A 184 -5.19 12.52 -7.71
C GLU A 184 -4.93 14.02 -7.66
N ARG A 185 -4.98 14.72 -8.79
CA ARG A 185 -4.84 16.19 -8.85
C ARG A 185 -5.96 16.95 -8.13
N LEU A 186 -7.05 16.27 -7.80
CA LEU A 186 -8.21 16.84 -7.09
C LEU A 186 -8.08 16.72 -5.57
N TYR A 187 -7.03 16.07 -5.08
CA TYR A 187 -6.80 15.79 -3.67
C TYR A 187 -5.39 16.21 -3.24
N GLU A 188 -5.28 16.79 -2.06
CA GLU A 188 -3.96 17.09 -1.46
C GLU A 188 -3.22 15.83 -1.03
N ASN A 189 -3.98 14.80 -0.64
CA ASN A 189 -3.45 13.50 -0.25
C ASN A 189 -4.21 12.39 -0.98
N PRO A 190 -3.52 11.50 -1.70
CA PRO A 190 -4.17 10.42 -2.45
C PRO A 190 -4.99 9.47 -1.58
N PHE A 191 -4.64 9.31 -0.30
CA PHE A 191 -5.41 8.52 0.65
C PHE A 191 -6.87 8.98 0.76
N ASP A 192 -7.10 10.30 0.74
CA ASP A 192 -8.44 10.87 0.92
C ASP A 192 -9.39 10.47 -0.23
N PHE A 193 -8.86 10.32 -1.44
CA PHE A 193 -9.64 9.80 -2.56
C PHE A 193 -10.12 8.37 -2.29
N PHE A 194 -9.21 7.48 -1.89
CA PHE A 194 -9.56 6.08 -1.62
C PHE A 194 -10.51 5.97 -0.44
N GLN A 195 -10.34 6.79 0.60
CA GLN A 195 -11.26 6.84 1.73
C GLN A 195 -12.66 7.30 1.32
N GLU A 196 -12.78 8.44 0.63
CA GLU A 196 -14.07 8.96 0.20
C GLU A 196 -14.79 8.00 -0.76
N LEU A 197 -14.02 7.32 -1.62
CA LEU A 197 -14.57 6.30 -2.51
C LEU A 197 -15.04 5.07 -1.73
N GLY A 198 -14.30 4.63 -0.72
CA GLY A 198 -14.70 3.55 0.20
C GLY A 198 -15.99 3.88 0.95
N ASP A 199 -16.08 5.09 1.51
CA ASP A 199 -17.30 5.59 2.17
C ASP A 199 -18.49 5.58 1.20
N PHE A 200 -18.27 5.97 -0.06
CA PHE A 200 -19.29 5.94 -1.11
C PHE A 200 -19.73 4.51 -1.45
N TYR A 201 -18.78 3.58 -1.60
CA TYR A 201 -19.06 2.17 -1.83
C TYR A 201 -19.91 1.57 -0.70
N ARG A 202 -19.54 1.83 0.55
CA ARG A 202 -20.30 1.39 1.73
C ARG A 202 -21.71 1.97 1.73
N ALA A 203 -21.85 3.28 1.52
CA ALA A 203 -23.14 3.97 1.52
C ALA A 203 -24.10 3.47 0.43
N LYS A 204 -23.57 2.97 -0.68
CA LYS A 204 -24.32 2.43 -1.83
C LYS A 204 -24.50 0.91 -1.80
N GLY A 205 -23.81 0.21 -0.88
CA GLY A 205 -23.81 -1.26 -0.82
C GLY A 205 -23.04 -1.91 -1.97
N TYR A 206 -22.10 -1.20 -2.60
CA TYR A 206 -21.32 -1.72 -3.72
C TYR A 206 -20.26 -2.74 -3.31
N SER A 207 -19.77 -2.70 -2.06
CA SER A 207 -18.83 -3.71 -1.54
C SER A 207 -19.44 -5.11 -1.40
N GLU A 208 -20.77 -5.24 -1.46
CA GLU A 208 -21.46 -6.52 -1.33
C GLU A 208 -21.49 -7.34 -2.63
N ALA A 209 -21.05 -6.77 -3.75
CA ALA A 209 -21.12 -7.41 -5.07
C ALA A 209 -19.84 -7.20 -5.89
N ALA A 210 -19.46 -8.21 -6.65
CA ALA A 210 -18.35 -8.07 -7.60
C ALA A 210 -18.78 -7.20 -8.80
N HIS A 211 -17.93 -6.24 -9.17
CA HIS A 211 -18.15 -5.35 -10.31
C HIS A 211 -17.13 -5.62 -11.41
N ASN A 212 -17.60 -5.66 -12.67
CA ASN A 212 -16.72 -5.69 -13.81
C ASN A 212 -16.08 -4.31 -14.07
N ARG A 213 -15.11 -4.24 -14.98
CA ARG A 213 -14.38 -3.01 -15.30
C ARG A 213 -15.30 -1.85 -15.73
N ILE A 214 -16.33 -2.10 -16.54
CA ILE A 214 -17.24 -1.05 -17.03
C ILE A 214 -18.04 -0.49 -15.85
N GLN A 215 -18.63 -1.36 -15.03
CA GLN A 215 -19.36 -0.96 -13.82
C GLN A 215 -18.49 -0.12 -12.87
N ARG A 216 -17.22 -0.46 -12.71
CA ARG A 216 -16.29 0.34 -11.90
C ARG A 216 -16.09 1.76 -12.44
N TYR A 217 -16.06 1.94 -13.77
CA TYR A 217 -16.04 3.28 -14.37
C TYR A 217 -17.38 4.02 -14.19
N GLU A 218 -18.50 3.34 -14.27
CA GLU A 218 -19.83 3.91 -14.01
C GLU A 218 -19.96 4.38 -12.56
N ILE A 219 -19.44 3.58 -11.60
CA ILE A 219 -19.40 3.93 -10.17
C ILE A 219 -18.51 5.17 -9.95
N LEU A 220 -17.33 5.25 -10.57
CA LEU A 220 -16.51 6.46 -10.49
C LEU A 220 -17.22 7.69 -11.04
N LEU A 221 -17.92 7.54 -12.16
CA LEU A 221 -18.69 8.63 -12.75
C LEU A 221 -19.81 9.09 -11.81
N GLU A 222 -20.54 8.15 -11.21
CA GLU A 222 -21.57 8.45 -10.21
C GLU A 222 -20.99 9.18 -9.00
N PHE A 223 -19.88 8.70 -8.46
CA PHE A 223 -19.18 9.31 -7.33
C PHE A 223 -18.84 10.78 -7.61
N PHE A 224 -18.24 11.09 -8.77
CA PHE A 224 -17.86 12.46 -9.11
C PHE A 224 -19.07 13.34 -9.49
N THR A 225 -20.11 12.77 -10.09
CA THR A 225 -21.34 13.51 -10.42
C THR A 225 -22.08 13.91 -9.14
N GLY A 226 -22.16 13.03 -8.16
CA GLY A 226 -22.73 13.31 -6.85
C GLY A 226 -21.99 14.44 -6.08
N ARG A 227 -20.69 14.54 -6.24
CA ARG A 227 -19.89 15.63 -5.64
C ARG A 227 -20.19 17.00 -6.24
N LYS A 228 -20.40 17.09 -7.56
CA LYS A 228 -20.81 18.35 -8.23
C LYS A 228 -22.12 18.90 -7.67
N THR A 229 -23.09 18.02 -7.45
CA THR A 229 -24.40 18.42 -6.90
C THR A 229 -24.33 18.85 -5.44
N ALA A 230 -23.32 18.37 -4.68
CA ALA A 230 -23.07 18.75 -3.29
C ALA A 230 -22.22 20.04 -3.12
N GLY A 231 -21.94 20.79 -4.20
CA GLY A 231 -21.24 22.07 -4.16
C GLY A 231 -19.74 22.00 -3.91
N ARG A 232 -19.13 20.81 -4.00
CA ARG A 232 -17.66 20.64 -3.99
C ARG A 232 -17.14 20.80 -5.42
N SER A 233 -16.34 21.86 -5.68
CA SER A 233 -15.69 22.09 -6.99
C SER A 233 -14.79 20.91 -7.35
N ILE A 234 -14.98 20.34 -8.54
CA ILE A 234 -14.20 19.21 -9.06
C ILE A 234 -13.14 19.69 -10.07
N LEU A 235 -13.16 20.98 -10.42
CA LEU A 235 -12.17 21.55 -11.35
C LEU A 235 -11.21 22.43 -10.58
N PRO A 236 -9.88 22.34 -10.86
CA PRO A 236 -8.97 23.39 -10.46
C PRO A 236 -9.50 24.70 -11.07
N SER A 237 -9.50 25.77 -10.29
CA SER A 237 -9.75 27.10 -10.81
C SER A 237 -8.79 27.35 -11.99
N ASP A 238 -9.34 27.66 -13.16
CA ASP A 238 -8.58 28.15 -14.33
C ASP A 238 -8.04 29.57 -13.98
N ASP A 239 -7.15 29.66 -13.02
CA ASP A 239 -6.44 30.89 -12.70
C ASP A 239 -5.03 30.79 -13.27
N GLY A 240 -4.89 31.29 -14.50
CA GLY A 240 -3.59 31.69 -15.00
C GLY A 240 -3.22 31.19 -16.40
N ALA A 241 -3.66 31.96 -17.39
CA ALA A 241 -2.93 32.12 -18.63
C ALA A 241 -1.67 32.96 -18.40
#